data_e98d52625bc4a334c498e0abf118c68b
#
_entry.id   e98d52625bc4a334c498e0abf118c68b
#
_cell.length_a   1.000
_cell.length_b   1.000
_cell.length_c   1.000
_cell.angle_alpha   90.00
_cell.angle_beta   90.00
_cell.angle_gamma   90.00
#
_symmetry.space_group_name_H-M   'P 1'
#
loop_
_entity.id
_entity.type
_entity.pdbx_description
1 polymer ?
#
loop_
_entity_poly.entity_id
_entity_poly.type
_entity_poly.pdbx_seq_one_letter_code
_entity_poly.pdbx_strand_id
1 'polypeptide(L)'
;MTYRNPVPTVDIIIALRDRPHQPIVLIERLNPPHGWAIVGGFVDYGERLEDAARREAQEETGLQVELIDLLGVYSDPSRDERLHTISAVYMAEAVGEPKADDDAKSVGCFAAWEIPSQLCFDHAQILQDYWRYRNYGIRPKI
;
A
#
# COMPACT_ATOMS: atom_id res chain seq x y z
N MET A 1 18.47 9.49 28.43
CA MET A 1 18.86 8.94 27.11
C MET A 1 17.68 8.99 26.16
N THR A 2 17.89 9.49 24.97
CA THR A 2 16.84 9.58 23.95
C THR A 2 17.08 8.49 22.91
N TYR A 3 16.04 7.72 22.63
CA TYR A 3 16.08 6.69 21.58
C TYR A 3 15.38 7.22 20.32
N ARG A 4 15.92 6.88 19.19
CA ARG A 4 15.31 7.17 17.91
C ARG A 4 14.97 5.83 17.21
N ASN A 5 13.68 5.56 17.10
CA ASN A 5 13.20 4.31 16.52
C ASN A 5 12.59 4.56 15.15
N PRO A 6 12.66 3.59 14.25
CA PRO A 6 11.88 3.66 13.02
C PRO A 6 10.40 3.63 13.32
N VAL A 7 9.61 4.18 12.42
CA VAL A 7 8.16 4.33 12.58
C VAL A 7 7.45 3.23 11.81
N PRO A 8 6.52 2.49 12.43
CA PRO A 8 5.76 1.45 11.73
C PRO A 8 4.70 2.06 10.81
N THR A 9 4.60 1.50 9.62
CA THR A 9 3.58 1.82 8.63
C THR A 9 2.98 0.55 8.07
N VAL A 10 1.86 0.68 7.36
CA VAL A 10 1.24 -0.38 6.58
C VAL A 10 0.99 0.12 5.17
N ASP A 11 1.10 -0.78 4.22
CA ASP A 11 0.67 -0.56 2.84
C ASP A 11 -0.24 -1.69 2.45
N ILE A 12 -1.30 -1.39 1.68
CA ILE A 12 -2.32 -2.38 1.33
C ILE A 12 -2.49 -2.39 -0.18
N ILE A 13 -2.14 -3.50 -0.82
CA ILE A 13 -2.35 -3.71 -2.23
C ILE A 13 -3.73 -4.34 -2.39
N ILE A 14 -4.68 -3.55 -2.84
CA ILE A 14 -6.09 -3.93 -2.92
C ILE A 14 -6.41 -4.33 -4.36
N ALA A 15 -6.72 -5.60 -4.58
CA ALA A 15 -7.19 -6.08 -5.88
C ALA A 15 -8.73 -6.04 -5.90
N LEU A 16 -9.31 -5.47 -6.96
CA LEU A 16 -10.76 -5.42 -7.15
C LEU A 16 -11.21 -6.71 -7.83
N ARG A 17 -11.67 -7.66 -7.03
CA ARG A 17 -11.94 -9.04 -7.49
C ARG A 17 -13.14 -9.18 -8.42
N ASP A 18 -14.03 -8.18 -8.45
CA ASP A 18 -15.22 -8.16 -9.30
C ASP A 18 -14.97 -7.53 -10.68
N ARG A 19 -13.73 -7.15 -10.99
CA ARG A 19 -13.38 -6.53 -12.26
C ARG A 19 -12.46 -7.42 -13.10
N PRO A 20 -12.56 -7.32 -14.44
CA PRO A 20 -11.63 -8.02 -15.32
C PRO A 20 -10.18 -7.67 -14.99
N HIS A 21 -9.30 -8.66 -15.02
CA HIS A 21 -7.87 -8.55 -14.70
C HIS A 21 -7.56 -8.16 -13.26
N GLN A 22 -8.58 -8.02 -12.42
CA GLN A 22 -8.43 -7.69 -10.99
C GLN A 22 -7.42 -6.55 -10.79
N PRO A 23 -7.76 -5.33 -11.23
CA PRO A 23 -6.86 -4.18 -11.10
C PRO A 23 -6.63 -3.85 -9.64
N ILE A 24 -5.50 -3.21 -9.36
CA ILE A 24 -5.18 -2.75 -8.01
C ILE A 24 -5.50 -1.28 -7.85
N VAL A 25 -5.71 -0.88 -6.59
CA VAL A 25 -6.06 0.49 -6.25
C VAL A 25 -4.79 1.23 -5.84
N LEU A 26 -4.53 2.37 -6.47
CA LEU A 26 -3.48 3.30 -6.07
C LEU A 26 -4.09 4.65 -5.78
N ILE A 27 -3.41 5.44 -4.96
CA ILE A 27 -3.78 6.82 -4.69
C ILE A 27 -2.75 7.76 -5.27
N GLU A 28 -3.20 8.96 -5.69
CA GLU A 28 -2.31 10.06 -6.00
C GLU A 28 -2.17 10.91 -4.75
N ARG A 29 -0.94 11.12 -4.30
CA ARG A 29 -0.68 11.81 -3.03
C ARG A 29 -0.93 13.31 -3.16
N LEU A 30 -1.64 13.86 -2.18
CA LEU A 30 -1.86 15.30 -2.05
C LEU A 30 -0.62 15.99 -1.48
N ASN A 31 0.05 15.36 -0.52
CA ASN A 31 1.22 15.91 0.18
C ASN A 31 2.53 15.30 -0.33
N PRO A 32 3.66 16.02 -0.18
CA PRO A 32 4.96 15.47 -0.61
C PRO A 32 5.30 14.17 0.12
N PRO A 33 5.95 13.21 -0.53
CA PRO A 33 6.31 13.22 -1.95
C PRO A 33 5.08 13.08 -2.85
N HIS A 34 5.07 13.83 -3.96
CA HIS A 34 3.96 13.79 -4.92
C HIS A 34 4.14 12.63 -5.89
N GLY A 35 3.04 12.07 -6.31
CA GLY A 35 2.98 10.95 -7.24
C GLY A 35 1.99 9.90 -6.77
N TRP A 36 2.01 8.76 -7.43
CA TRP A 36 1.13 7.64 -7.11
C TRP A 36 1.74 6.74 -6.05
N ALA A 37 0.91 6.16 -5.21
CA ALA A 37 1.36 5.32 -4.11
C ALA A 37 0.36 4.21 -3.83
N ILE A 38 0.86 3.15 -3.21
CA ILE A 38 0.01 2.12 -2.62
C ILE A 38 -0.75 2.75 -1.45
N VAL A 39 -1.99 2.34 -1.25
CA VAL A 39 -2.81 2.76 -0.11
C VAL A 39 -2.09 2.39 1.18
N GLY A 40 -1.97 3.33 2.11
CA GLY A 40 -1.29 3.04 3.37
C GLY A 40 -1.06 4.27 4.23
N GLY A 41 -0.43 4.06 5.36
CA GLY A 41 -0.14 5.13 6.30
C GLY A 41 0.47 4.63 7.60
N PHE A 42 0.55 5.52 8.57
CA PHE A 42 1.16 5.24 9.85
C PHE A 42 0.23 4.41 10.74
N VAL A 43 0.83 3.52 11.52
CA VAL A 43 0.12 2.73 12.53
C VAL A 43 -0.06 3.61 13.77
N ASP A 44 -1.28 3.66 14.30
CA ASP A 44 -1.55 4.41 15.53
C ASP A 44 -1.09 3.61 16.75
N TYR A 45 -0.68 4.33 17.78
CA TYR A 45 -0.26 3.70 19.03
C TYR A 45 -1.41 2.84 19.59
N GLY A 46 -1.09 1.58 19.92
CA GLY A 46 -2.06 0.64 20.44
C GLY A 46 -2.89 -0.09 19.38
N GLU A 47 -2.63 0.19 18.10
CA GLU A 47 -3.35 -0.41 16.98
C GLU A 47 -2.56 -1.62 16.42
N ARG A 48 -3.27 -2.71 16.13
CA ARG A 48 -2.64 -3.83 15.43
C ARG A 48 -2.44 -3.49 13.95
N LEU A 49 -1.44 -4.08 13.33
CA LEU A 49 -1.13 -3.82 11.92
C LEU A 49 -2.31 -4.10 11.00
N GLU A 50 -3.03 -5.20 11.23
CA GLU A 50 -4.19 -5.59 10.42
C GLU A 50 -5.32 -4.57 10.55
N ASP A 51 -5.51 -4.02 11.74
CA ASP A 51 -6.53 -2.99 11.97
C ASP A 51 -6.12 -1.67 11.32
N ALA A 52 -4.84 -1.32 11.39
CA ALA A 52 -4.30 -0.16 10.69
C ALA A 52 -4.50 -0.29 9.19
N ALA A 53 -4.25 -1.48 8.63
CA ALA A 53 -4.43 -1.72 7.20
C ALA A 53 -5.88 -1.51 6.77
N ARG A 54 -6.83 -2.06 7.52
CA ARG A 54 -8.26 -1.89 7.22
C ARG A 54 -8.70 -0.44 7.36
N ARG A 55 -8.22 0.23 8.39
CA ARG A 55 -8.53 1.64 8.63
C ARG A 55 -8.01 2.53 7.52
N GLU A 56 -6.74 2.37 7.13
CA GLU A 56 -6.15 3.17 6.06
C GLU A 56 -6.86 2.94 4.73
N ALA A 57 -7.22 1.69 4.42
CA ALA A 57 -7.98 1.39 3.21
C ALA A 57 -9.33 2.10 3.22
N GLN A 58 -10.04 2.08 4.34
CA GLN A 58 -11.33 2.76 4.48
C GLN A 58 -11.18 4.28 4.38
N GLU A 59 -10.19 4.85 5.07
CA GLU A 59 -9.98 6.30 5.08
C GLU A 59 -9.59 6.83 3.71
N GLU A 60 -8.72 6.13 2.98
CA GLU A 60 -8.19 6.63 1.71
C GLU A 60 -9.05 6.29 0.50
N THR A 61 -9.81 5.19 0.55
CA THR A 61 -10.53 4.69 -0.63
C THR A 61 -12.01 4.44 -0.41
N GLY A 62 -12.47 4.45 0.84
CA GLY A 62 -13.84 4.08 1.18
C GLY A 62 -14.15 2.59 1.09
N LEU A 63 -13.16 1.76 0.77
CA LEU A 63 -13.38 0.33 0.60
C LEU A 63 -13.21 -0.43 1.92
N GLN A 64 -14.08 -1.43 2.11
CA GLN A 64 -13.90 -2.45 3.13
C GLN A 64 -13.15 -3.60 2.50
N VAL A 65 -11.95 -3.85 2.98
CA VAL A 65 -11.07 -4.86 2.38
C VAL A 65 -11.06 -6.14 3.20
N GLU A 66 -10.87 -7.25 2.48
CA GLU A 66 -10.53 -8.53 3.08
C GLU A 66 -9.02 -8.70 2.95
N LEU A 67 -8.31 -8.76 4.08
CA LEU A 67 -6.88 -9.03 4.07
C LEU A 67 -6.64 -10.50 3.74
N ILE A 68 -5.85 -10.76 2.71
CA ILE A 68 -5.62 -12.12 2.24
C ILE A 68 -4.32 -12.67 2.82
N ASP A 69 -3.23 -11.90 2.73
CA ASP A 69 -1.92 -12.37 3.20
C ASP A 69 -0.98 -11.17 3.37
N LEU A 70 0.12 -11.42 4.05
CA LEU A 70 1.24 -10.49 4.14
C LEU A 70 2.20 -10.76 2.97
N LEU A 71 2.48 -9.75 2.17
CA LEU A 71 3.48 -9.87 1.10
C LEU A 71 4.89 -9.88 1.69
N GLY A 72 5.17 -8.95 2.57
CA GLY A 72 6.47 -8.82 3.20
C GLY A 72 6.59 -7.56 4.05
N VAL A 73 7.77 -7.39 4.63
CA VAL A 73 8.11 -6.21 5.43
C VAL A 73 9.26 -5.49 4.72
N TYR A 74 9.10 -4.19 4.54
CA TYR A 74 10.06 -3.35 3.80
C TYR A 74 10.60 -2.30 4.76
N SER A 75 11.91 -2.31 4.98
CA SER A 75 12.50 -1.52 6.08
C SER A 75 13.81 -0.84 5.73
N ASP A 76 14.16 -0.73 4.46
CA ASP A 76 15.37 -0.02 4.08
C ASP A 76 15.29 1.44 4.57
N PRO A 77 16.33 1.95 5.27
CA PRO A 77 16.28 3.33 5.77
C PRO A 77 16.08 4.39 4.70
N SER A 78 16.42 4.10 3.44
CA SER A 78 16.27 5.04 2.33
C SER A 78 14.93 4.98 1.62
N ARG A 79 14.04 4.03 2.02
CA ARG A 79 12.77 3.82 1.32
C ARG A 79 11.83 5.01 1.37
N ASP A 80 11.92 5.81 2.42
CA ASP A 80 11.07 7.00 2.64
C ASP A 80 11.98 8.17 2.99
N GLU A 81 11.98 9.20 2.14
CA GLU A 81 12.85 10.36 2.32
C GLU A 81 12.52 11.20 3.54
N ARG A 82 11.32 11.06 4.10
CA ARG A 82 10.88 11.85 5.25
C ARG A 82 11.48 11.34 6.56
N LEU A 83 11.54 10.00 6.74
CA LEU A 83 12.03 9.36 7.96
C LEU A 83 12.17 7.85 7.72
N HIS A 84 12.81 7.15 8.67
CA HIS A 84 12.94 5.69 8.57
C HIS A 84 11.61 5.02 8.93
N THR A 85 10.96 4.42 7.95
CA THR A 85 9.73 3.66 8.14
C THR A 85 9.96 2.17 7.97
N ILE A 86 9.20 1.37 8.69
CA ILE A 86 9.10 -0.07 8.50
C ILE A 86 7.67 -0.37 8.08
N SER A 87 7.48 -0.84 6.86
CA SER A 87 6.14 -1.09 6.34
C SER A 87 5.84 -2.58 6.24
N ALA A 88 4.73 -2.98 6.87
CA ALA A 88 4.11 -4.27 6.63
C ALA A 88 3.18 -4.11 5.42
N VAL A 89 3.44 -4.86 4.36
CA VAL A 89 2.67 -4.76 3.12
C VAL A 89 1.70 -5.93 3.04
N TYR A 90 0.41 -5.61 3.08
CA TYR A 90 -0.67 -6.59 2.99
C TYR A 90 -1.22 -6.67 1.58
N MET A 91 -1.62 -7.87 1.20
CA MET A 91 -2.41 -8.12 0.00
C MET A 91 -3.86 -8.27 0.42
N ALA A 92 -4.75 -7.59 -0.27
CA ALA A 92 -6.16 -7.56 0.08
C ALA A 92 -7.02 -7.63 -1.17
N GLU A 93 -8.29 -7.94 -0.97
CA GLU A 93 -9.32 -7.92 -2.00
C GLU A 93 -10.50 -7.08 -1.54
N ALA A 94 -11.19 -6.48 -2.51
CA ALA A 94 -12.40 -5.73 -2.25
C ALA A 94 -13.30 -5.75 -3.48
N VAL A 95 -14.56 -5.38 -3.26
CA VAL A 95 -15.53 -5.12 -4.33
C VAL A 95 -16.03 -3.69 -4.17
N GLY A 96 -16.47 -3.09 -5.24
CA GLY A 96 -17.05 -1.76 -5.20
C GLY A 96 -16.20 -0.70 -5.91
N GLU A 97 -16.63 0.55 -5.77
CA GLU A 97 -16.00 1.69 -6.42
C GLU A 97 -15.15 2.46 -5.41
N PRO A 98 -13.83 2.49 -5.57
CA PRO A 98 -13.00 3.30 -4.68
C PRO A 98 -13.21 4.79 -4.95
N LYS A 99 -13.15 5.58 -3.88
CA LYS A 99 -13.28 7.04 -3.94
C LYS A 99 -12.15 7.67 -3.14
N ALA A 100 -11.53 8.70 -3.70
CA ALA A 100 -10.51 9.45 -2.99
C ALA A 100 -11.11 10.13 -1.76
N ASP A 101 -10.40 10.04 -0.64
CA ASP A 101 -10.80 10.63 0.63
C ASP A 101 -9.55 11.02 1.40
N ASP A 102 -9.74 11.83 2.46
CA ASP A 102 -8.65 12.32 3.33
C ASP A 102 -7.49 12.94 2.52
N ASP A 103 -6.29 12.38 2.64
CA ASP A 103 -5.06 12.94 2.05
C ASP A 103 -4.82 12.51 0.62
N ALA A 104 -5.75 11.80 0.00
CA ALA A 104 -5.62 11.40 -1.39
C ALA A 104 -6.19 12.50 -2.30
N LYS A 105 -5.38 12.92 -3.30
CA LYS A 105 -5.83 13.85 -4.34
C LYS A 105 -6.78 13.15 -5.30
N SER A 106 -6.46 11.91 -5.66
CA SER A 106 -7.31 11.07 -6.49
C SER A 106 -7.03 9.60 -6.22
N VAL A 107 -7.91 8.74 -6.69
CA VAL A 107 -7.76 7.30 -6.61
C VAL A 107 -7.92 6.72 -8.01
N GLY A 108 -7.16 5.68 -8.33
CA GLY A 108 -7.25 5.01 -9.61
C GLY A 108 -7.14 3.51 -9.47
N CYS A 109 -7.60 2.82 -10.49
CA CYS A 109 -7.57 1.36 -10.58
C CYS A 109 -6.70 0.98 -11.78
N PHE A 110 -5.70 0.13 -11.56
CA PHE A 110 -4.67 -0.14 -12.56
C PHE A 110 -4.45 -1.64 -12.71
N ALA A 111 -4.57 -2.13 -13.95
CA ALA A 111 -4.05 -3.46 -14.29
C ALA A 111 -2.52 -3.42 -14.34
N ALA A 112 -1.88 -4.58 -14.41
CA ALA A 112 -0.42 -4.66 -14.35
C ALA A 112 0.29 -3.79 -15.39
N TRP A 113 -0.27 -3.69 -16.60
CA TRP A 113 0.31 -2.91 -17.70
C TRP A 113 -0.06 -1.44 -17.66
N GLU A 114 -0.89 -1.02 -16.72
CA GLU A 114 -1.37 0.36 -16.58
C GLU A 114 -0.71 1.10 -15.43
N ILE A 115 0.15 0.44 -14.66
CA ILE A 115 0.78 1.03 -13.47
C ILE A 115 1.53 2.31 -13.85
N PRO A 116 1.27 3.43 -13.15
CA PRO A 116 1.98 4.68 -13.45
C PRO A 116 3.48 4.55 -13.21
N SER A 117 4.27 5.24 -14.02
CA SER A 117 5.73 5.24 -13.88
C SER A 117 6.22 6.03 -12.67
N GLN A 118 5.41 6.98 -12.20
CA GLN A 118 5.80 7.88 -11.11
C GLN A 118 5.22 7.38 -9.78
N LEU A 119 5.90 6.41 -9.19
CA LEU A 119 5.53 5.83 -7.90
C LEU A 119 6.43 6.40 -6.79
N CYS A 120 5.81 6.66 -5.63
CA CYS A 120 6.50 7.18 -4.46
C CYS A 120 7.22 6.07 -3.69
N PHE A 121 8.18 6.46 -2.87
CA PHE A 121 8.90 5.56 -1.96
C PHE A 121 9.55 4.39 -2.73
N ASP A 122 9.51 3.21 -2.16
CA ASP A 122 9.95 1.97 -2.80
C ASP A 122 8.78 1.20 -3.43
N HIS A 123 7.66 1.88 -3.71
CA HIS A 123 6.43 1.22 -4.15
C HIS A 123 6.58 0.54 -5.51
N ALA A 124 7.47 1.01 -6.37
CA ALA A 124 7.77 0.32 -7.62
C ALA A 124 8.33 -1.09 -7.36
N GLN A 125 9.26 -1.22 -6.40
CA GLN A 125 9.82 -2.51 -6.00
C GLN A 125 8.76 -3.40 -5.35
N ILE A 126 7.93 -2.83 -4.48
CA ILE A 126 6.85 -3.57 -3.81
C ILE A 126 5.88 -4.13 -4.83
N LEU A 127 5.47 -3.33 -5.82
CA LEU A 127 4.53 -3.80 -6.85
C LEU A 127 5.17 -4.85 -7.76
N GLN A 128 6.45 -4.74 -8.05
CA GLN A 128 7.17 -5.78 -8.78
C GLN A 128 7.13 -7.11 -8.03
N ASP A 129 7.39 -7.07 -6.73
CA ASP A 129 7.31 -8.25 -5.85
C ASP A 129 5.90 -8.80 -5.80
N TYR A 130 4.89 -7.92 -5.74
CA TYR A 130 3.48 -8.30 -5.72
C TYR A 130 3.07 -9.06 -6.98
N TRP A 131 3.39 -8.52 -8.18
CA TRP A 131 3.02 -9.17 -9.43
C TRP A 131 3.71 -10.51 -9.59
N ARG A 132 4.94 -10.62 -9.13
CA ARG A 132 5.69 -11.88 -9.15
C ARG A 132 5.04 -12.93 -8.26
N TYR A 133 4.61 -12.53 -7.07
CA TYR A 133 3.88 -13.43 -6.18
C TYR A 133 2.51 -13.80 -6.77
N ARG A 134 1.77 -12.80 -7.24
CA ARG A 134 0.42 -13.01 -7.79
C ARG A 134 0.43 -13.91 -9.01
N ASN A 135 1.39 -13.73 -9.91
CA ASN A 135 1.45 -14.47 -11.17
C ASN A 135 2.14 -15.83 -11.05
N TYR A 136 3.13 -15.95 -10.16
CA TYR A 136 3.99 -17.13 -10.11
C TYR A 136 4.10 -17.77 -8.73
N GLY A 137 3.50 -17.19 -7.70
CA GLY A 137 3.59 -17.69 -6.34
C GLY A 137 4.96 -17.53 -5.69
N ILE A 138 5.81 -16.67 -6.25
CA ILE A 138 7.17 -16.48 -5.73
C ILE A 138 7.15 -15.35 -4.71
N ARG A 139 7.54 -15.68 -3.47
CA ARG A 139 7.63 -14.70 -2.38
C ARG A 139 8.85 -13.81 -2.53
N PRO A 140 8.79 -12.55 -2.06
CA PRO A 140 9.97 -11.69 -2.03
C PRO A 140 11.10 -12.34 -1.22
N LYS A 141 12.33 -12.12 -1.67
CA LYS A 141 13.51 -12.58 -0.94
C LYS A 141 13.80 -11.66 0.22
N ILE A 142 14.31 -12.24 1.28
CA ILE A 142 14.78 -11.49 2.45
C ILE A 142 16.06 -10.72 2.10
#